data_1ca37f0622e6c6d3967a59e16a8347ba
#
_entry.id   1ca37f0622e6c6d3967a59e16a8347ba
#
_cell.length_a   1.000
_cell.length_b   1.000
_cell.length_c   1.000
_cell.angle_alpha   90.00
_cell.angle_beta   90.00
_cell.angle_gamma   90.00
#
_symmetry.space_group_name_H-M   'P 1'
#
loop_
_entity.id
_entity.type
_entity.pdbx_description
1 polymer ?
#
loop_
_entity_poly.entity_id
_entity_poly.type
_entity_poly.pdbx_seq_one_letter_code
_entity_poly.pdbx_strand_id
1 'polypeptide(L)'
;MQARLAELAERYQRKVSLIGWSLGGVFARELARRRPAQVRQVITLGSPFANEPKASNTWRLYEALSGRSAGDWPGREAMKLPPPVPSTAIYTRTDGIVAWQGCLEQESPTTQNVEVEGSHSGLGHNPVVLYAIADRLALPEDKWRPFDRSGLRRLLYPDPKRS
;
A
#
# COMPACT_ATOMS: atom_id res chain seq x y z
N MET A 1 0.47 15.52 8.47
CA MET A 1 0.07 14.85 7.22
C MET A 1 -1.28 15.35 6.70
N GLN A 2 -2.37 15.37 7.48
CA GLN A 2 -3.69 15.82 7.00
C GLN A 2 -3.69 17.25 6.44
N ALA A 3 -3.06 18.21 7.13
CA ALA A 3 -2.95 19.58 6.65
C ALA A 3 -2.22 19.68 5.30
N ARG A 4 -1.13 18.92 5.12
CA ARG A 4 -0.38 18.89 3.86
C ARG A 4 -1.18 18.27 2.72
N LEU A 5 -1.98 17.21 3.00
CA LEU A 5 -2.87 16.64 2.00
C LEU A 5 -3.92 17.66 1.54
N ALA A 6 -4.55 18.37 2.49
CA ALA A 6 -5.54 19.41 2.18
C ALA A 6 -4.93 20.53 1.33
N GLU A 7 -3.76 21.04 1.73
CA GLU A 7 -3.03 22.06 0.98
C GLU A 7 -2.71 21.62 -0.45
N LEU A 8 -2.25 20.38 -0.66
CA LEU A 8 -1.95 19.87 -2.00
C LEU A 8 -3.21 19.71 -2.85
N ALA A 9 -4.28 19.14 -2.27
CA ALA A 9 -5.54 18.94 -2.98
C ALA A 9 -6.16 20.30 -3.38
N GLU A 10 -6.10 21.29 -2.51
CA GLU A 10 -6.56 22.66 -2.78
C GLU A 10 -5.69 23.35 -3.83
N ARG A 11 -4.36 23.32 -3.66
CA ARG A 11 -3.40 23.97 -4.57
C ARG A 11 -3.54 23.50 -6.02
N TYR A 12 -3.72 22.19 -6.20
CA TYR A 12 -3.77 21.59 -7.54
C TYR A 12 -5.19 21.31 -8.03
N GLN A 13 -6.21 21.59 -7.22
CA GLN A 13 -7.62 21.33 -7.52
C GLN A 13 -7.84 19.87 -8.01
N ARG A 14 -7.10 18.91 -7.40
CA ARG A 14 -7.12 17.49 -7.75
C ARG A 14 -6.92 16.63 -6.51
N LYS A 15 -7.46 15.42 -6.54
CA LYS A 15 -7.16 14.40 -5.53
C LYS A 15 -5.71 13.95 -5.63
N VAL A 16 -5.11 13.63 -4.49
CA VAL A 16 -3.70 13.26 -4.34
C VAL A 16 -3.56 11.74 -4.33
N SER A 17 -2.64 11.19 -5.12
CA SER A 17 -2.22 9.78 -4.99
C SER A 17 -1.24 9.65 -3.84
N LEU A 18 -1.47 8.69 -2.95
CA LEU A 18 -0.61 8.40 -1.82
C LEU A 18 0.21 7.14 -2.10
N ILE A 19 1.53 7.24 -1.96
CA ILE A 19 2.44 6.11 -2.04
C ILE A 19 3.11 5.98 -0.68
N GLY A 20 3.04 4.80 -0.08
CA GLY A 20 3.63 4.55 1.22
C GLY A 20 4.43 3.25 1.27
N TRP A 21 5.67 3.33 1.72
CA TRP A 21 6.54 2.19 1.92
C TRP A 21 6.55 1.78 3.39
N SER A 22 6.47 0.47 3.66
CA SER A 22 6.49 -0.07 5.03
C SER A 22 5.41 0.59 5.90
N LEU A 23 5.77 1.13 7.04
CA LEU A 23 4.86 1.87 7.92
C LEU A 23 4.22 3.10 7.23
N GLY A 24 4.91 3.70 6.25
CA GLY A 24 4.37 4.80 5.46
C GLY A 24 3.10 4.43 4.71
N GLY A 25 2.96 3.19 4.24
CA GLY A 25 1.73 2.71 3.60
C GLY A 25 0.58 2.54 4.58
N VAL A 26 0.86 2.15 5.81
CA VAL A 26 -0.15 2.10 6.89
C VAL A 26 -0.71 3.49 7.14
N PHE A 27 0.16 4.51 7.23
CA PHE A 27 -0.28 5.91 7.38
C PHE A 27 -1.03 6.43 6.15
N ALA A 28 -0.62 6.05 4.95
CA ALA A 28 -1.30 6.43 3.71
C ALA A 28 -2.74 5.88 3.66
N ARG A 29 -2.94 4.62 4.06
CA ARG A 29 -4.26 3.98 4.16
C ARG A 29 -5.15 4.70 5.17
N GLU A 30 -4.61 4.99 6.35
CA GLU A 30 -5.34 5.70 7.40
C GLU A 30 -5.71 7.13 6.97
N LEU A 31 -4.81 7.83 6.29
CA LEU A 31 -5.07 9.16 5.75
C LEU A 31 -6.19 9.12 4.69
N ALA A 32 -6.19 8.10 3.83
CA ALA A 32 -7.23 7.90 2.82
C ALA A 32 -8.60 7.63 3.46
N ARG A 33 -8.66 6.88 4.58
CA ARG A 33 -9.92 6.69 5.31
C ARG A 33 -10.46 7.98 5.90
N ARG A 34 -9.58 8.79 6.47
CA ARG A 34 -9.98 10.05 7.11
C ARG A 34 -10.34 11.15 6.12
N ARG A 35 -9.78 11.11 4.91
CA ARG A 35 -9.91 12.17 3.90
C ARG A 35 -10.14 11.59 2.49
N PRO A 36 -11.14 10.72 2.27
CA PRO A 36 -11.32 10.04 0.99
C PRO A 36 -11.59 11.00 -0.16
N ALA A 37 -12.26 12.12 0.09
CA ALA A 37 -12.54 13.12 -0.94
C ALA A 37 -11.28 13.80 -1.50
N GLN A 38 -10.16 13.76 -0.75
CA GLN A 38 -8.89 14.39 -1.15
C GLN A 38 -7.88 13.37 -1.70
N VAL A 39 -8.16 12.06 -1.60
CA VAL A 39 -7.27 10.99 -2.02
C VAL A 39 -7.80 10.32 -3.27
N ARG A 40 -6.95 10.25 -4.29
CA ARG A 40 -7.26 9.58 -5.55
C ARG A 40 -7.10 8.06 -5.46
N GLN A 41 -6.00 7.62 -4.90
CA GLN A 41 -5.65 6.20 -4.70
C GLN A 41 -4.55 6.05 -3.66
N VAL A 42 -4.41 4.84 -3.15
CA VAL A 42 -3.31 4.43 -2.27
C VAL A 42 -2.48 3.34 -2.96
N ILE A 43 -1.16 3.47 -2.93
CA ILE A 43 -0.21 2.43 -3.33
C ILE A 43 0.68 2.12 -2.13
N THR A 44 0.70 0.88 -1.68
CA THR A 44 1.53 0.46 -0.55
C THR A 44 2.66 -0.45 -1.01
N LEU A 45 3.84 -0.31 -0.41
CA LEU A 45 5.03 -1.11 -0.72
C LEU A 45 5.46 -1.84 0.54
N GLY A 46 5.28 -3.17 0.61
CA GLY A 46 5.66 -3.99 1.75
C GLY A 46 5.08 -3.48 3.08
N SER A 47 3.83 -3.05 3.09
CA SER A 47 3.21 -2.38 4.24
C SER A 47 2.35 -3.34 5.04
N PRO A 48 2.62 -3.53 6.33
CA PRO A 48 1.96 -4.54 7.15
C PRO A 48 0.65 -4.01 7.78
N PHE A 49 -0.44 -4.06 7.08
CA PHE A 49 -1.74 -3.58 7.56
C PHE A 49 -2.77 -4.70 7.81
N ALA A 50 -2.54 -5.91 7.28
CA ALA A 50 -3.52 -7.01 7.34
C ALA A 50 -3.33 -7.98 8.51
N ASN A 51 -2.11 -8.04 9.11
CA ASN A 51 -1.80 -9.02 10.15
C ASN A 51 -2.06 -8.52 11.58
N GLU A 52 -2.28 -9.49 12.49
CA GLU A 52 -2.14 -9.30 13.92
C GLU A 52 -0.70 -8.88 14.25
N PRO A 53 -0.44 -7.82 15.04
CA PRO A 53 0.91 -7.36 15.36
C PRO A 53 1.77 -8.41 16.04
N LYS A 54 1.17 -9.29 16.85
CA LYS A 54 1.89 -10.33 17.59
C LYS A 54 2.51 -11.41 16.69
N ALA A 55 2.05 -11.55 15.44
CA ALA A 55 2.51 -12.57 14.50
C ALA A 55 3.75 -12.17 13.68
N SER A 56 4.19 -10.93 13.75
CA SER A 56 5.33 -10.45 12.96
C SER A 56 6.18 -9.43 13.73
N ASN A 57 7.45 -9.31 13.37
CA ASN A 57 8.34 -8.26 13.90
C ASN A 57 7.88 -6.82 13.53
N THR A 58 6.80 -6.69 12.80
CA THR A 58 6.22 -5.43 12.31
C THR A 58 5.82 -4.49 13.45
N TRP A 59 5.31 -5.01 14.55
CA TRP A 59 4.95 -4.20 15.71
C TRP A 59 6.18 -3.60 16.40
N ARG A 60 7.32 -4.35 16.41
CA ARG A 60 8.61 -3.83 16.92
C ARG A 60 9.10 -2.67 16.04
N LEU A 61 8.94 -2.79 14.72
CA LEU A 61 9.27 -1.71 13.79
C LEU A 61 8.37 -0.50 14.02
N TYR A 62 7.07 -0.72 14.24
CA TYR A 62 6.15 0.35 14.57
C TYR A 62 6.51 1.05 15.89
N GLU A 63 6.77 0.31 16.95
CA GLU A 63 7.17 0.86 18.25
C GLU A 63 8.50 1.62 18.16
N ALA A 64 9.49 1.04 17.46
CA ALA A 64 10.79 1.68 17.25
C ALA A 64 10.68 3.00 16.48
N LEU A 65 9.78 3.08 15.48
CA LEU A 65 9.63 4.27 14.64
C LEU A 65 8.64 5.29 15.19
N SER A 66 7.61 4.85 15.93
CA SER A 66 6.55 5.74 16.43
C SER A 66 6.71 6.14 17.90
N GLY A 67 7.51 5.40 18.66
CA GLY A 67 7.64 5.56 20.12
C GLY A 67 6.36 5.19 20.88
N ARG A 68 5.39 4.51 20.25
CA ARG A 68 4.10 4.14 20.84
C ARG A 68 3.93 2.63 20.82
N SER A 69 3.23 2.08 21.84
CA SER A 69 2.87 0.68 21.84
C SER A 69 1.89 0.34 20.72
N ALA A 70 2.11 -0.79 20.05
CA ALA A 70 1.21 -1.28 19.00
C ALA A 70 -0.20 -1.62 19.53
N GLY A 71 -0.33 -1.86 20.85
CA GLY A 71 -1.62 -2.07 21.51
C GLY A 71 -2.50 -0.84 21.58
N ASP A 72 -1.90 0.35 21.50
CA ASP A 72 -2.58 1.66 21.66
C ASP A 72 -3.09 2.25 20.34
N TRP A 73 -3.06 1.49 19.23
CA TRP A 73 -3.52 2.01 17.94
C TRP A 73 -5.05 1.95 17.83
N PRO A 74 -5.76 3.10 17.94
CA PRO A 74 -7.20 3.14 17.76
C PRO A 74 -7.59 2.78 16.31
N GLY A 75 -8.59 1.93 16.13
CA GLY A 75 -9.10 1.59 14.80
C GLY A 75 -8.31 0.51 14.06
N ARG A 76 -7.50 -0.28 14.74
CA ARG A 76 -6.68 -1.34 14.20
C ARG A 76 -7.45 -2.35 13.33
N GLU A 77 -8.64 -2.77 13.75
CA GLU A 77 -9.48 -3.67 12.95
C GLU A 77 -9.92 -3.00 11.63
N ALA A 78 -10.21 -1.70 11.68
CA ALA A 78 -10.55 -0.95 10.47
C ALA A 78 -9.38 -0.87 9.47
N MET A 79 -8.13 -1.00 9.94
CA MET A 79 -6.96 -0.98 9.05
C MET A 79 -6.86 -2.20 8.14
N LYS A 80 -7.41 -3.33 8.55
CA LYS A 80 -7.47 -4.55 7.74
C LYS A 80 -8.42 -4.41 6.55
N LEU A 81 -9.44 -3.56 6.68
CA LEU A 81 -10.38 -3.30 5.59
C LEU A 81 -9.74 -2.43 4.50
N PRO A 82 -10.12 -2.60 3.24
CA PRO A 82 -9.71 -1.70 2.17
C PRO A 82 -10.05 -0.23 2.50
N PRO A 83 -9.20 0.73 2.10
CA PRO A 83 -9.58 2.13 2.16
C PRO A 83 -10.74 2.40 1.18
N PRO A 84 -11.58 3.44 1.40
CA PRO A 84 -12.72 3.75 0.53
C PRO A 84 -12.29 4.47 -0.78
N VAL A 85 -11.09 4.17 -1.25
CA VAL A 85 -10.50 4.66 -2.50
C VAL A 85 -9.71 3.53 -3.16
N PRO A 86 -9.44 3.58 -4.47
CA PRO A 86 -8.65 2.56 -5.14
C PRO A 86 -7.33 2.28 -4.42
N SER A 87 -6.99 1.00 -4.23
CA SER A 87 -5.80 0.59 -3.49
C SER A 87 -5.01 -0.50 -4.22
N THR A 88 -3.70 -0.33 -4.29
CA THR A 88 -2.77 -1.32 -4.84
C THR A 88 -1.72 -1.67 -3.79
N ALA A 89 -1.68 -2.92 -3.36
CA ALA A 89 -0.64 -3.43 -2.47
C ALA A 89 0.46 -4.11 -3.30
N ILE A 90 1.65 -3.54 -3.30
CA ILE A 90 2.85 -4.13 -3.91
C ILE A 90 3.66 -4.80 -2.80
N TYR A 91 3.97 -6.07 -2.96
CA TYR A 91 4.66 -6.85 -1.95
C TYR A 91 5.63 -7.84 -2.57
N THR A 92 6.51 -8.41 -1.74
CA THR A 92 7.41 -9.49 -2.12
C THR A 92 7.35 -10.61 -1.09
N ARG A 93 7.36 -11.87 -1.55
CA ARG A 93 7.39 -13.04 -0.66
C ARG A 93 8.74 -13.22 0.03
N THR A 94 9.78 -12.61 -0.51
CA THR A 94 11.15 -12.62 0.02
C THR A 94 11.46 -11.40 0.90
N ASP A 95 10.42 -10.75 1.43
CA ASP A 95 10.56 -9.66 2.41
C ASP A 95 11.13 -10.21 3.72
N GLY A 96 12.36 -9.85 4.04
CA GLY A 96 13.03 -10.31 5.27
C GLY A 96 12.65 -9.53 6.55
N ILE A 97 11.79 -8.51 6.45
CA ILE A 97 11.42 -7.62 7.57
C ILE A 97 9.96 -7.80 7.94
N VAL A 98 9.08 -7.81 6.94
CA VAL A 98 7.63 -7.90 7.11
C VAL A 98 7.12 -9.22 6.56
N ALA A 99 6.28 -9.92 7.32
CA ALA A 99 5.57 -11.08 6.80
C ALA A 99 4.65 -10.64 5.65
N TRP A 100 4.94 -11.11 4.45
CA TRP A 100 4.25 -10.66 3.22
C TRP A 100 2.73 -10.83 3.26
N GLN A 101 2.24 -11.87 3.98
CA GLN A 101 0.80 -12.08 4.20
C GLN A 101 0.13 -10.88 4.88
N GLY A 102 0.89 -10.13 5.69
CA GLY A 102 0.43 -8.90 6.32
C GLY A 102 0.33 -7.70 5.39
N CYS A 103 0.86 -7.82 4.18
CA CYS A 103 0.83 -6.78 3.17
C CYS A 103 -0.33 -6.94 2.17
N LEU A 104 -1.11 -8.03 2.27
CA LEU A 104 -2.14 -8.34 1.28
C LEU A 104 -3.41 -7.52 1.51
N GLU A 105 -3.88 -6.91 0.44
CA GLU A 105 -5.19 -6.26 0.40
C GLU A 105 -6.29 -7.31 0.22
N GLN A 106 -7.46 -7.08 0.80
CA GLN A 106 -8.65 -7.79 0.41
C GLN A 106 -9.04 -7.36 -1.00
N GLU A 107 -9.03 -8.30 -1.95
CA GLU A 107 -9.35 -8.01 -3.34
C GLU A 107 -10.82 -7.58 -3.50
N SER A 108 -11.03 -6.56 -4.28
CA SER A 108 -12.33 -6.00 -4.64
C SER A 108 -12.25 -5.36 -6.03
N PRO A 109 -13.35 -4.86 -6.60
CA PRO A 109 -13.32 -4.14 -7.87
C PRO A 109 -12.36 -2.94 -7.89
N THR A 110 -11.98 -2.40 -6.74
CA THR A 110 -11.11 -1.22 -6.61
C THR A 110 -9.80 -1.50 -5.88
N THR A 111 -9.53 -2.77 -5.54
CA THR A 111 -8.32 -3.15 -4.82
C THR A 111 -7.60 -4.32 -5.48
N GLN A 112 -6.28 -4.39 -5.34
CA GLN A 112 -5.49 -5.47 -5.91
C GLN A 112 -4.17 -5.68 -5.18
N ASN A 113 -3.60 -6.87 -5.38
CA ASN A 113 -2.26 -7.24 -4.95
C ASN A 113 -1.35 -7.40 -6.17
N VAL A 114 -0.14 -6.85 -6.09
CA VAL A 114 0.91 -6.97 -7.11
C VAL A 114 2.14 -7.58 -6.45
N GLU A 115 2.45 -8.81 -6.81
CA GLU A 115 3.66 -9.49 -6.35
C GLU A 115 4.85 -9.10 -7.21
N VAL A 116 5.99 -8.88 -6.59
CA VAL A 116 7.29 -8.65 -7.24
C VAL A 116 8.39 -9.43 -6.53
N GLU A 117 9.49 -9.72 -7.21
CA GLU A 117 10.69 -10.25 -6.58
C GLU A 117 11.54 -9.12 -6.00
N GLY A 118 12.10 -9.31 -4.81
CA GLY A 118 12.99 -8.32 -4.17
C GLY A 118 13.06 -8.46 -2.66
N SER A 119 13.67 -7.48 -2.01
CA SER A 119 13.74 -7.36 -0.56
C SER A 119 12.88 -6.21 -0.08
N HIS A 120 12.58 -6.16 1.23
CA HIS A 120 11.84 -5.05 1.84
C HIS A 120 12.44 -3.68 1.49
N SER A 121 13.74 -3.53 1.72
CA SER A 121 14.46 -2.28 1.42
C SER A 121 14.54 -2.01 -0.08
N GLY A 122 14.56 -3.05 -0.89
CA GLY A 122 14.58 -2.96 -2.35
C GLY A 122 13.31 -2.39 -2.97
N LEU A 123 12.14 -2.61 -2.36
CA LEU A 123 10.86 -2.17 -2.92
C LEU A 123 10.82 -0.68 -3.28
N GLY A 124 11.53 0.16 -2.53
CA GLY A 124 11.54 1.61 -2.76
C GLY A 124 12.28 2.06 -4.02
N HIS A 125 13.14 1.21 -4.61
CA HIS A 125 13.97 1.55 -5.78
C HIS A 125 14.05 0.45 -6.84
N ASN A 126 13.31 -0.64 -6.69
CA ASN A 126 13.22 -1.72 -7.67
C ASN A 126 12.52 -1.21 -8.95
N PRO A 127 13.17 -1.30 -10.14
CA PRO A 127 12.58 -0.83 -11.40
C PRO A 127 11.21 -1.46 -11.71
N VAL A 128 11.01 -2.73 -11.34
CA VAL A 128 9.74 -3.44 -11.52
C VAL A 128 8.65 -2.80 -10.67
N VAL A 129 8.94 -2.45 -9.41
CA VAL A 129 8.02 -1.71 -8.54
C VAL A 129 7.73 -0.33 -9.10
N LEU A 130 8.75 0.41 -9.53
CA LEU A 130 8.60 1.75 -10.12
C LEU A 130 7.73 1.74 -11.37
N TYR A 131 7.87 0.70 -12.21
CA TYR A 131 7.00 0.51 -13.37
C TYR A 131 5.53 0.30 -12.94
N ALA A 132 5.26 -0.57 -11.96
CA ALA A 132 3.91 -0.77 -11.46
C ALA A 132 3.33 0.51 -10.86
N ILE A 133 4.11 1.29 -10.11
CA ILE A 133 3.70 2.60 -9.60
C ILE A 133 3.35 3.55 -10.76
N ALA A 134 4.22 3.66 -11.74
CA ALA A 134 4.01 4.54 -12.90
C ALA A 134 2.73 4.17 -13.67
N ASP A 135 2.49 2.88 -13.90
CA ASP A 135 1.26 2.39 -14.53
C ASP A 135 0.02 2.80 -13.73
N ARG A 136 0.04 2.65 -12.40
CA ARG A 136 -1.08 3.07 -11.54
C ARG A 136 -1.29 4.59 -11.56
N LEU A 137 -0.21 5.36 -11.54
CA LEU A 137 -0.27 6.83 -11.59
C LEU A 137 -0.76 7.36 -12.95
N ALA A 138 -0.49 6.64 -14.03
CA ALA A 138 -0.91 7.01 -15.39
C ALA A 138 -2.41 6.81 -15.63
N LEU A 139 -3.13 6.05 -14.80
CA LEU A 139 -4.58 5.89 -14.97
C LEU A 139 -5.27 7.24 -14.84
N PRO A 140 -6.26 7.54 -15.69
CA PRO A 140 -7.13 8.70 -15.47
C PRO A 140 -7.89 8.58 -14.14
N GLU A 141 -8.26 9.70 -13.55
CA GLU A 141 -9.14 9.71 -12.38
C GLU A 141 -10.47 9.02 -12.74
N ASP A 142 -11.02 8.24 -11.82
CA ASP A 142 -12.25 7.45 -12.00
C ASP A 142 -12.21 6.34 -13.08
N LYS A 143 -11.02 6.06 -13.66
CA LYS A 143 -10.79 4.97 -14.62
C LYS A 143 -9.88 3.87 -14.05
N TRP A 144 -10.04 3.58 -12.75
CA TRP A 144 -9.25 2.51 -12.14
C TRP A 144 -9.57 1.16 -12.78
N ARG A 145 -8.52 0.38 -13.01
CA ARG A 145 -8.59 -1.00 -13.51
C ARG A 145 -7.44 -1.80 -12.88
N PRO A 146 -7.55 -3.11 -12.77
CA PRO A 146 -6.44 -3.94 -12.31
C PRO A 146 -5.18 -3.76 -13.16
N PHE A 147 -4.02 -3.96 -12.52
CA PHE A 147 -2.72 -3.97 -13.20
C PHE A 147 -2.66 -5.14 -14.18
N ASP A 148 -2.34 -4.84 -15.44
CA ASP A 148 -2.22 -5.86 -16.47
C ASP A 148 -0.92 -6.64 -16.32
N ARG A 149 -1.03 -7.94 -16.03
CA ARG A 149 0.08 -8.88 -15.90
C ARG A 149 0.19 -9.82 -17.11
N SER A 150 -0.49 -9.54 -18.21
CA SER A 150 -0.47 -10.39 -19.40
C SER A 150 0.87 -10.36 -20.14
N GLY A 151 1.07 -11.31 -21.03
CA GLY A 151 2.26 -11.38 -21.86
C GLY A 151 3.55 -11.57 -21.05
N LEU A 152 4.61 -10.86 -21.42
CA LEU A 152 5.91 -10.93 -20.75
C LEU A 152 5.92 -10.38 -19.33
N ARG A 153 4.94 -9.54 -18.98
CA ARG A 153 4.82 -8.97 -17.63
C ARG A 153 4.64 -10.05 -16.56
N ARG A 154 4.03 -11.19 -16.88
CA ARG A 154 3.85 -12.31 -15.93
C ARG A 154 5.16 -12.87 -15.38
N LEU A 155 6.28 -12.66 -16.08
CA LEU A 155 7.60 -13.05 -15.61
C LEU A 155 8.11 -12.15 -14.47
N LEU A 156 7.71 -10.89 -14.48
CA LEU A 156 8.11 -9.88 -13.49
C LEU A 156 7.05 -9.69 -12.39
N TYR A 157 5.79 -10.02 -12.68
CA TYR A 157 4.65 -9.87 -11.78
C TYR A 157 3.91 -11.21 -11.68
N PRO A 158 4.40 -12.12 -10.84
CA PRO A 158 3.77 -13.42 -10.64
C PRO A 158 2.31 -13.32 -10.20
N ASP A 159 1.57 -14.41 -10.35
CA ASP A 159 0.21 -14.46 -9.84
C ASP A 159 0.23 -14.44 -8.30
N PRO A 160 -0.39 -13.45 -7.64
CA PRO A 160 -0.47 -13.40 -6.18
C PRO A 160 -1.14 -14.63 -5.56
N LYS A 161 -1.97 -15.33 -6.34
CA LYS A 161 -2.72 -16.54 -5.91
C LYS A 161 -1.93 -17.84 -6.11
N ARG A 162 -0.71 -17.77 -6.66
CA ARG A 162 0.12 -18.97 -6.77
C ARG A 162 0.43 -19.55 -5.39
N SER A 163 0.31 -20.84 -5.25
CA SER A 163 0.74 -21.62 -4.09
C SER A 163 2.27 -21.57 -3.92
#